data_ff7dc2fb1da0a3f5403ea34f5ee7fced
#
_entry.id   ff7dc2fb1da0a3f5403ea34f5ee7fced
#
_cell.length_a   1.000
_cell.length_b   1.000
_cell.length_c   1.000
_cell.angle_alpha   90.00
_cell.angle_beta   90.00
_cell.angle_gamma   90.00
#
_symmetry.space_group_name_H-M   'P 1'
#
loop_
_entity.id
_entity.type
_entity.pdbx_description
1 polymer ?
#
loop_
_entity_poly.entity_id
_entity_poly.type
_entity_poly.pdbx_seq_one_letter_code
_entity_poly.pdbx_strand_id
1 'polypeptide(L)'
;MQNIHCTAIVHPDAVIGEGCEIGPFAVIENDVILGKNCKIAAHAVIKEYVTMGDNNKVGESSVIGGKPQDVKFTDSRTFLKIGDNNTFREFVTVHVGTEEGSATTIGNNNFMMGYVHIAHNCNLGNNVVIANYSAFAGHVDIGDFAFISAGTLVHQFARIGQSVMVGGGTRLRMDALPFFMINGDPAGLFGLNLVGLRRRGFRREQISALKEANRILFYSGLLLDDAFNKLKTLDDKNVDHLVTFIQSSKRGFHHPLKGRKRKYIAAQENGENSNEGR
;
A
#
# COMPACT_ATOMS: atom_id res chain seq x y z
N MET A 1 28.79 9.49 -13.27
CA MET A 1 28.31 10.53 -14.23
C MET A 1 26.80 10.41 -14.33
N GLN A 2 26.09 11.54 -14.44
CA GLN A 2 24.66 11.60 -14.75
C GLN A 2 24.49 11.40 -16.26
N ASN A 3 23.45 10.67 -16.67
CA ASN A 3 23.09 10.50 -18.08
C ASN A 3 21.74 11.20 -18.34
N ILE A 4 21.80 12.48 -18.72
CA ILE A 4 20.62 13.31 -18.98
C ILE A 4 20.45 13.46 -20.48
N HIS A 5 19.31 13.00 -21.02
CA HIS A 5 19.00 13.12 -22.44
C HIS A 5 18.89 14.60 -22.85
N CYS A 6 19.39 14.96 -24.02
CA CYS A 6 19.45 16.36 -24.48
C CYS A 6 18.08 17.06 -24.63
N THR A 7 16.98 16.29 -24.72
CA THR A 7 15.60 16.83 -24.77
C THR A 7 14.91 16.85 -23.40
N ALA A 8 15.55 16.36 -22.34
CA ALA A 8 15.00 16.46 -20.98
C ALA A 8 15.08 17.90 -20.48
N ILE A 9 14.10 18.31 -19.69
CA ILE A 9 14.06 19.62 -19.03
C ILE A 9 14.31 19.39 -17.54
N VAL A 10 15.47 19.83 -17.05
CA VAL A 10 15.84 19.72 -15.64
C VAL A 10 16.04 21.14 -15.09
N HIS A 11 15.28 21.49 -14.06
CA HIS A 11 15.40 22.80 -13.42
C HIS A 11 16.78 22.96 -12.76
N PRO A 12 17.44 24.14 -12.84
CA PRO A 12 18.77 24.35 -12.25
C PRO A 12 18.85 24.08 -10.73
N ASP A 13 17.76 24.31 -10.00
CA ASP A 13 17.68 24.07 -8.54
C ASP A 13 17.36 22.61 -8.18
N ALA A 14 17.13 21.74 -9.16
CA ALA A 14 16.95 20.31 -8.90
C ALA A 14 18.29 19.65 -8.54
N VAL A 15 18.29 18.87 -7.48
CA VAL A 15 19.47 18.10 -7.05
C VAL A 15 19.35 16.67 -7.59
N ILE A 16 20.23 16.33 -8.53
CA ILE A 16 20.25 15.01 -9.18
C ILE A 16 21.45 14.22 -8.67
N GLY A 17 21.20 13.09 -8.01
CA GLY A 17 22.23 12.20 -7.50
C GLY A 17 23.11 11.57 -8.58
N GLU A 18 24.24 11.01 -8.16
CA GLU A 18 25.17 10.33 -9.06
C GLU A 18 24.53 9.08 -9.69
N GLY A 19 24.86 8.80 -10.95
CA GLY A 19 24.39 7.61 -11.66
C GLY A 19 22.94 7.67 -12.13
N CYS A 20 22.26 8.82 -11.98
CA CYS A 20 20.91 8.97 -12.49
C CYS A 20 20.85 8.99 -14.02
N GLU A 21 19.80 8.40 -14.56
CA GLU A 21 19.44 8.40 -15.98
C GLU A 21 18.12 9.16 -16.16
N ILE A 22 18.13 10.24 -16.93
CA ILE A 22 16.95 11.05 -17.24
C ILE A 22 16.65 10.92 -18.73
N GLY A 23 15.52 10.31 -19.05
CA GLY A 23 15.10 9.99 -20.41
C GLY A 23 14.61 11.18 -21.24
N PRO A 24 14.34 10.97 -22.53
CA PRO A 24 13.91 12.02 -23.44
C PRO A 24 12.57 12.62 -23.00
N PHE A 25 12.47 13.96 -23.12
CA PHE A 25 11.27 14.75 -22.79
C PHE A 25 10.79 14.59 -21.33
N ALA A 26 11.60 14.01 -20.44
CA ALA A 26 11.32 14.03 -19.00
C ALA A 26 11.45 15.46 -18.47
N VAL A 27 10.61 15.81 -17.48
CA VAL A 27 10.62 17.11 -16.82
C VAL A 27 10.89 16.94 -15.34
N ILE A 28 11.92 17.61 -14.83
CA ILE A 28 12.24 17.68 -13.40
C ILE A 28 12.12 19.14 -12.98
N GLU A 29 11.16 19.42 -12.11
CA GLU A 29 10.87 20.78 -11.65
C GLU A 29 11.85 21.26 -10.55
N ASN A 30 11.68 22.49 -10.08
CA ASN A 30 12.48 23.06 -8.99
C ASN A 30 12.26 22.31 -7.67
N ASP A 31 13.18 22.47 -6.72
CA ASP A 31 13.12 21.86 -5.38
C ASP A 31 12.91 20.32 -5.38
N VAL A 32 13.27 19.65 -6.49
CA VAL A 32 13.30 18.19 -6.57
C VAL A 32 14.66 17.69 -6.10
N ILE A 33 14.64 16.64 -5.26
CA ILE A 33 15.85 15.93 -4.85
C ILE A 33 15.73 14.46 -5.26
N LEU A 34 16.60 14.02 -6.16
CA LEU A 34 16.76 12.60 -6.53
C LEU A 34 18.05 12.05 -5.93
N GLY A 35 17.94 10.92 -5.23
CA GLY A 35 19.07 10.14 -4.77
C GLY A 35 19.87 9.53 -5.92
N LYS A 36 20.77 8.59 -5.62
CA LYS A 36 21.67 7.98 -6.60
C LYS A 36 20.93 6.95 -7.47
N ASN A 37 21.44 6.76 -8.69
CA ASN A 37 21.04 5.67 -9.60
C ASN A 37 19.53 5.65 -9.92
N CYS A 38 18.83 6.75 -9.80
CA CYS A 38 17.44 6.86 -10.20
C CYS A 38 17.30 6.84 -11.72
N LYS A 39 16.26 6.18 -12.22
CA LYS A 39 15.92 6.11 -13.65
C LYS A 39 14.58 6.77 -13.90
N ILE A 40 14.56 7.86 -14.62
CA ILE A 40 13.38 8.62 -15.00
C ILE A 40 13.15 8.39 -16.49
N ALA A 41 12.09 7.68 -16.85
CA ALA A 41 11.82 7.32 -18.24
C ALA A 41 11.29 8.50 -19.06
N ALA A 42 11.07 8.27 -20.37
CA ALA A 42 10.60 9.29 -21.31
C ALA A 42 9.24 9.88 -20.86
N HIS A 43 9.09 11.21 -21.03
CA HIS A 43 7.87 11.94 -20.72
C HIS A 43 7.41 11.88 -19.24
N ALA A 44 8.19 11.31 -18.35
CA ALA A 44 7.87 11.35 -16.92
C ALA A 44 8.07 12.77 -16.37
N VAL A 45 7.23 13.17 -15.43
CA VAL A 45 7.27 14.48 -14.80
C VAL A 45 7.45 14.31 -13.29
N ILE A 46 8.52 14.87 -12.75
CA ILE A 46 8.74 14.99 -11.31
C ILE A 46 8.48 16.44 -10.93
N LYS A 47 7.44 16.65 -10.13
CA LYS A 47 6.98 17.97 -9.73
C LYS A 47 7.80 18.52 -8.56
N GLU A 48 7.63 19.80 -8.27
CA GLU A 48 8.27 20.49 -7.16
C GLU A 48 8.01 19.81 -5.79
N TYR A 49 8.96 19.97 -4.86
CA TYR A 49 8.90 19.44 -3.47
C TYR A 49 8.86 17.91 -3.35
N VAL A 50 9.33 17.19 -4.37
CA VAL A 50 9.56 15.75 -4.32
C VAL A 50 10.97 15.46 -3.84
N THR A 51 11.08 14.64 -2.78
CA THR A 51 12.34 14.03 -2.36
C THR A 51 12.25 12.53 -2.58
N MET A 52 13.18 11.96 -3.34
CA MET A 52 13.24 10.56 -3.70
C MET A 52 14.63 10.01 -3.35
N GLY A 53 14.66 8.88 -2.65
CA GLY A 53 15.90 8.18 -2.31
C GLY A 53 16.60 7.52 -3.49
N ASP A 54 17.42 6.52 -3.21
CA ASP A 54 18.28 5.87 -4.19
C ASP A 54 17.55 4.78 -5.01
N ASN A 55 18.06 4.49 -6.22
CA ASN A 55 17.67 3.35 -7.07
C ASN A 55 16.18 3.32 -7.47
N ASN A 56 15.49 4.43 -7.45
CA ASN A 56 14.09 4.49 -7.85
C ASN A 56 13.95 4.50 -9.37
N LYS A 57 12.88 3.88 -9.86
CA LYS A 57 12.53 3.83 -11.29
C LYS A 57 11.16 4.44 -11.52
N VAL A 58 11.08 5.43 -12.40
CA VAL A 58 9.83 6.08 -12.80
C VAL A 58 9.60 5.81 -14.28
N GLY A 59 8.51 5.10 -14.58
CA GLY A 59 8.11 4.71 -15.91
C GLY A 59 7.56 5.87 -16.75
N GLU A 60 7.35 5.60 -18.02
CA GLU A 60 6.95 6.56 -19.04
C GLU A 60 5.65 7.27 -18.68
N SER A 61 5.60 8.57 -18.91
CA SER A 61 4.42 9.42 -18.72
C SER A 61 3.83 9.42 -17.30
N SER A 62 4.60 9.00 -16.30
CA SER A 62 4.19 9.09 -14.90
C SER A 62 4.34 10.51 -14.37
N VAL A 63 3.45 10.92 -13.46
CA VAL A 63 3.49 12.23 -12.79
C VAL A 63 3.66 12.00 -11.28
N ILE A 64 4.84 12.34 -10.79
CA ILE A 64 5.22 12.15 -9.39
C ILE A 64 5.28 13.53 -8.71
N GLY A 65 4.48 13.71 -7.65
CA GLY A 65 4.37 14.98 -6.94
C GLY A 65 3.27 15.90 -7.49
N GLY A 66 2.27 15.36 -8.20
CA GLY A 66 1.15 16.17 -8.70
C GLY A 66 0.42 16.90 -7.56
N LYS A 67 -0.19 18.04 -7.87
CA LYS A 67 -1.02 18.80 -6.91
C LYS A 67 -2.23 17.96 -6.49
N PRO A 68 -2.65 18.06 -5.21
CA PRO A 68 -3.83 17.36 -4.72
C PRO A 68 -5.09 17.64 -5.56
N GLN A 69 -5.87 16.61 -5.83
CA GLN A 69 -7.19 16.75 -6.44
C GLN A 69 -8.24 17.00 -5.35
N ASP A 70 -7.99 18.00 -4.53
CA ASP A 70 -8.90 18.47 -3.48
C ASP A 70 -9.34 19.89 -3.79
N VAL A 71 -10.65 20.14 -3.89
CA VAL A 71 -11.22 21.45 -4.18
C VAL A 71 -10.90 22.51 -3.12
N LYS A 72 -10.46 22.09 -1.94
CA LYS A 72 -10.03 22.98 -0.84
C LYS A 72 -8.53 23.29 -0.85
N PHE A 73 -7.77 22.69 -1.76
CA PHE A 73 -6.33 22.92 -1.82
C PHE A 73 -6.02 24.38 -2.25
N THR A 74 -5.20 25.06 -1.47
CA THR A 74 -4.87 26.48 -1.62
C THR A 74 -3.42 26.74 -2.02
N ASP A 75 -2.81 25.85 -2.80
CA ASP A 75 -1.40 25.93 -3.21
C ASP A 75 -0.40 26.06 -2.04
N SER A 76 -0.71 25.42 -0.91
CA SER A 76 0.18 25.30 0.25
C SER A 76 1.47 24.57 -0.12
N ARG A 77 2.58 24.91 0.54
CA ARG A 77 3.85 24.19 0.36
C ARG A 77 3.78 22.82 1.04
N THR A 78 3.62 21.79 0.23
CA THR A 78 3.44 20.40 0.66
C THR A 78 4.42 19.48 -0.05
N PHE A 79 4.60 18.27 0.45
CA PHE A 79 5.73 17.43 0.06
C PHE A 79 5.28 16.03 -0.38
N LEU A 80 6.15 15.40 -1.18
CA LEU A 80 6.14 13.96 -1.41
C LEU A 80 7.52 13.40 -1.05
N LYS A 81 7.56 12.44 -0.13
CA LYS A 81 8.79 11.79 0.33
C LYS A 81 8.76 10.33 -0.06
N ILE A 82 9.75 9.91 -0.85
CA ILE A 82 9.88 8.55 -1.38
C ILE A 82 11.22 7.97 -0.90
N GLY A 83 11.18 6.77 -0.35
CA GLY A 83 12.38 6.02 0.03
C GLY A 83 13.12 5.42 -1.17
N ASP A 84 13.78 4.29 -0.96
CA ASP A 84 14.68 3.68 -1.92
C ASP A 84 14.05 2.52 -2.68
N ASN A 85 14.63 2.18 -3.84
CA ASN A 85 14.35 0.96 -4.62
C ASN A 85 12.88 0.80 -5.05
N ASN A 86 12.12 1.88 -5.20
CA ASN A 86 10.75 1.80 -5.67
C ASN A 86 10.69 1.77 -7.20
N THR A 87 9.67 1.11 -7.73
CA THR A 87 9.36 1.11 -9.15
C THR A 87 7.94 1.62 -9.37
N PHE A 88 7.84 2.72 -10.08
CA PHE A 88 6.59 3.28 -10.61
C PHE A 88 6.55 2.95 -12.09
N ARG A 89 5.56 2.17 -12.53
CA ARG A 89 5.40 1.83 -13.93
C ARG A 89 4.71 2.97 -14.68
N GLU A 90 4.35 2.74 -15.91
CA GLU A 90 3.82 3.73 -16.83
C GLU A 90 2.52 4.39 -16.32
N PHE A 91 2.37 5.69 -16.51
CA PHE A 91 1.17 6.46 -16.16
C PHE A 91 0.79 6.42 -14.68
N VAL A 92 1.71 6.13 -13.78
CA VAL A 92 1.47 6.24 -12.33
C VAL A 92 1.36 7.72 -11.96
N THR A 93 0.39 8.04 -11.07
CA THR A 93 0.25 9.39 -10.52
C THR A 93 0.33 9.34 -9.00
N VAL A 94 1.14 10.22 -8.41
CA VAL A 94 1.29 10.37 -6.96
C VAL A 94 1.18 11.85 -6.62
N HIS A 95 0.32 12.21 -5.67
CA HIS A 95 0.12 13.59 -5.25
C HIS A 95 0.88 13.92 -3.96
N VAL A 96 1.24 15.19 -3.79
CA VAL A 96 1.79 15.74 -2.54
C VAL A 96 0.71 15.83 -1.44
N GLY A 97 1.04 16.30 -0.25
CA GLY A 97 0.08 16.58 0.83
C GLY A 97 -0.86 17.74 0.54
N THR A 98 -1.79 18.06 1.44
CA THR A 98 -2.78 19.16 1.28
C THR A 98 -2.54 20.33 2.22
N GLU A 99 -2.20 20.08 3.48
CA GLU A 99 -1.98 21.12 4.48
C GLU A 99 -0.52 21.57 4.47
N GLU A 100 -0.26 22.84 4.77
CA GLU A 100 1.09 23.40 4.85
C GLU A 100 2.04 22.50 5.65
N GLY A 101 3.16 22.12 5.03
CA GLY A 101 4.16 21.24 5.63
C GLY A 101 3.81 19.76 5.63
N SER A 102 2.58 19.36 5.24
CA SER A 102 2.19 17.94 5.18
C SER A 102 2.84 17.21 4.01
N ALA A 103 2.83 15.88 4.06
CA ALA A 103 3.44 15.05 3.03
C ALA A 103 2.62 13.79 2.73
N THR A 104 2.69 13.34 1.49
CA THR A 104 2.49 11.95 1.10
C THR A 104 3.82 11.22 1.29
N THR A 105 3.80 9.99 1.84
CA THR A 105 5.02 9.23 2.10
C THR A 105 4.98 7.85 1.45
N ILE A 106 6.08 7.42 0.86
CA ILE A 106 6.25 6.09 0.27
C ILE A 106 7.56 5.51 0.80
N GLY A 107 7.50 4.35 1.43
CA GLY A 107 8.68 3.65 1.95
C GLY A 107 9.56 3.06 0.85
N ASN A 108 10.12 1.89 1.11
CA ASN A 108 11.14 1.29 0.26
C ASN A 108 10.65 0.03 -0.45
N ASN A 109 11.30 -0.33 -1.57
CA ASN A 109 11.10 -1.60 -2.28
C ASN A 109 9.65 -1.81 -2.76
N ASN A 110 8.91 -0.77 -3.06
CA ASN A 110 7.54 -0.86 -3.51
C ASN A 110 7.47 -1.00 -5.05
N PHE A 111 6.45 -1.69 -5.52
CA PHE A 111 6.19 -1.88 -6.94
C PHE A 111 4.77 -1.47 -7.30
N MET A 112 4.64 -0.39 -8.04
CA MET A 112 3.37 0.15 -8.53
C MET A 112 3.28 -0.07 -10.03
N MET A 113 2.28 -0.86 -10.44
CA MET A 113 2.04 -1.16 -11.84
C MET A 113 1.35 0.01 -12.55
N GLY A 114 1.21 -0.08 -13.86
CA GLY A 114 0.68 0.99 -14.68
C GLY A 114 -0.69 1.50 -14.26
N TYR A 115 -0.89 2.81 -14.40
CA TYR A 115 -2.13 3.53 -14.07
C TYR A 115 -2.55 3.49 -12.59
N VAL A 116 -1.62 3.22 -11.68
CA VAL A 116 -1.89 3.35 -10.24
C VAL A 116 -1.99 4.82 -9.87
N HIS A 117 -2.98 5.16 -9.05
CA HIS A 117 -3.16 6.51 -8.49
C HIS A 117 -3.04 6.50 -6.97
N ILE A 118 -2.15 7.34 -6.43
CA ILE A 118 -1.99 7.59 -5.00
C ILE A 118 -2.30 9.06 -4.74
N ALA A 119 -3.41 9.34 -4.06
CA ALA A 119 -3.81 10.69 -3.71
C ALA A 119 -2.98 11.25 -2.54
N HIS A 120 -3.30 12.46 -2.17
CA HIS A 120 -2.61 13.25 -1.15
C HIS A 120 -2.62 12.62 0.25
N ASN A 121 -1.61 12.89 1.06
CA ASN A 121 -1.48 12.45 2.46
C ASN A 121 -1.55 10.94 2.68
N CYS A 122 -1.37 10.12 1.63
CA CYS A 122 -1.24 8.68 1.77
C CYS A 122 0.11 8.30 2.37
N ASN A 123 0.13 7.23 3.16
CA ASN A 123 1.35 6.68 3.73
C ASN A 123 1.49 5.21 3.30
N LEU A 124 2.50 4.92 2.51
CA LEU A 124 2.83 3.57 2.08
C LEU A 124 4.07 3.08 2.83
N GLY A 125 3.96 1.88 3.40
CA GLY A 125 5.09 1.17 3.99
C GLY A 125 6.07 0.62 2.96
N ASN A 126 6.69 -0.50 3.29
CA ASN A 126 7.74 -1.12 2.49
C ASN A 126 7.26 -2.41 1.81
N ASN A 127 7.87 -2.76 0.68
CA ASN A 127 7.59 -4.02 -0.03
C ASN A 127 6.11 -4.18 -0.44
N VAL A 128 5.43 -3.08 -0.70
CA VAL A 128 4.04 -3.07 -1.16
C VAL A 128 4.01 -3.30 -2.67
N VAL A 129 3.09 -4.15 -3.11
CA VAL A 129 2.82 -4.37 -4.53
C VAL A 129 1.41 -3.90 -4.85
N ILE A 130 1.28 -3.01 -5.83
CA ILE A 130 0.00 -2.45 -6.28
C ILE A 130 -0.15 -2.72 -7.77
N ALA A 131 -1.18 -3.51 -8.12
CA ALA A 131 -1.46 -3.85 -9.50
C ALA A 131 -2.24 -2.75 -10.24
N ASN A 132 -2.28 -2.86 -11.56
CA ASN A 132 -2.79 -1.87 -12.50
C ASN A 132 -4.17 -1.32 -12.12
N TYR A 133 -4.40 -0.04 -12.44
CA TYR A 133 -5.69 0.66 -12.29
C TYR A 133 -6.22 0.72 -10.86
N SER A 134 -5.39 0.49 -9.85
CA SER A 134 -5.79 0.67 -8.45
C SER A 134 -5.66 2.15 -8.05
N ALA A 135 -6.65 2.65 -7.28
CA ALA A 135 -6.68 4.04 -6.87
C ALA A 135 -6.95 4.17 -5.36
N PHE A 136 -6.17 5.03 -4.74
CA PHE A 136 -6.22 5.33 -3.31
C PHE A 136 -6.60 6.79 -3.13
N ALA A 137 -7.73 7.04 -2.46
CA ALA A 137 -8.15 8.38 -2.09
C ALA A 137 -7.26 8.95 -0.98
N GLY A 138 -7.44 10.23 -0.62
CA GLY A 138 -6.56 10.88 0.36
C GLY A 138 -6.51 10.20 1.73
N HIS A 139 -5.38 10.32 2.42
CA HIS A 139 -5.15 9.83 3.79
C HIS A 139 -5.30 8.30 3.96
N VAL A 140 -4.95 7.53 2.94
CA VAL A 140 -4.92 6.07 3.04
C VAL A 140 -3.56 5.62 3.57
N ASP A 141 -3.58 4.76 4.59
CA ASP A 141 -2.37 4.10 5.12
C ASP A 141 -2.27 2.67 4.59
N ILE A 142 -1.11 2.29 4.07
CA ILE A 142 -0.83 0.95 3.56
C ILE A 142 0.37 0.36 4.30
N GLY A 143 0.14 -0.72 5.04
CA GLY A 143 1.17 -1.42 5.79
C GLY A 143 2.11 -2.24 4.90
N ASP A 144 3.26 -2.59 5.49
CA ASP A 144 4.31 -3.35 4.82
C ASP A 144 3.81 -4.64 4.19
N PHE A 145 4.35 -4.97 3.02
CA PHE A 145 4.09 -6.23 2.32
C PHE A 145 2.61 -6.44 1.92
N ALA A 146 1.81 -5.40 1.87
CA ALA A 146 0.48 -5.48 1.31
C ALA A 146 0.56 -5.80 -0.19
N PHE A 147 -0.32 -6.66 -0.67
CA PHE A 147 -0.50 -6.96 -2.09
C PHE A 147 -1.90 -6.54 -2.51
N ILE A 148 -1.97 -5.57 -3.39
CA ILE A 148 -3.24 -5.00 -3.88
C ILE A 148 -3.40 -5.37 -5.34
N SER A 149 -4.41 -6.19 -5.64
CA SER A 149 -4.70 -6.63 -7.00
C SER A 149 -5.36 -5.53 -7.84
N ALA A 150 -5.37 -5.74 -9.15
CA ALA A 150 -5.81 -4.75 -10.13
C ALA A 150 -7.23 -4.22 -9.91
N GLY A 151 -7.43 -2.94 -10.21
CA GLY A 151 -8.74 -2.28 -10.16
C GLY A 151 -9.30 -2.09 -8.75
N THR A 152 -8.46 -2.13 -7.72
CA THR A 152 -8.88 -1.87 -6.34
C THR A 152 -9.11 -0.39 -6.12
N LEU A 153 -10.25 -0.03 -5.50
CA LEU A 153 -10.59 1.34 -5.13
C LEU A 153 -10.66 1.46 -3.61
N VAL A 154 -9.89 2.39 -3.05
CA VAL A 154 -9.76 2.57 -1.59
C VAL A 154 -10.30 3.94 -1.18
N HIS A 155 -11.28 3.93 -0.27
CA HIS A 155 -11.89 5.15 0.25
C HIS A 155 -10.92 5.92 1.15
N GLN A 156 -11.04 7.25 1.15
CA GLN A 156 -10.24 8.13 2.02
C GLN A 156 -10.27 7.69 3.50
N PHE A 157 -9.15 7.84 4.18
CA PHE A 157 -8.93 7.47 5.58
C PHE A 157 -9.05 5.96 5.89
N ALA A 158 -9.19 5.09 4.89
CA ALA A 158 -9.12 3.66 5.12
C ALA A 158 -7.67 3.19 5.28
N ARG A 159 -7.47 2.15 6.08
CA ARG A 159 -6.14 1.57 6.30
C ARG A 159 -6.10 0.14 5.77
N ILE A 160 -5.00 -0.20 5.12
CA ILE A 160 -4.68 -1.56 4.69
C ILE A 160 -3.53 -2.04 5.58
N GLY A 161 -3.80 -3.05 6.40
CA GLY A 161 -2.81 -3.59 7.32
C GLY A 161 -1.65 -4.31 6.62
N GLN A 162 -0.58 -4.57 7.37
CA GLN A 162 0.56 -5.32 6.84
C GLN A 162 0.17 -6.70 6.33
N SER A 163 0.82 -7.17 5.27
CA SER A 163 0.60 -8.52 4.68
C SER A 163 -0.83 -8.82 4.26
N VAL A 164 -1.65 -7.80 4.09
CA VAL A 164 -2.98 -7.95 3.50
C VAL A 164 -2.85 -8.36 2.03
N MET A 165 -3.77 -9.20 1.58
CA MET A 165 -3.99 -9.45 0.16
C MET A 165 -5.37 -8.94 -0.22
N VAL A 166 -5.43 -7.97 -1.11
CA VAL A 166 -6.67 -7.42 -1.65
C VAL A 166 -6.93 -8.03 -3.03
N GLY A 167 -8.08 -8.68 -3.19
CA GLY A 167 -8.49 -9.25 -4.48
C GLY A 167 -8.84 -8.18 -5.52
N GLY A 168 -8.79 -8.57 -6.81
CA GLY A 168 -9.07 -7.64 -7.91
C GLY A 168 -10.49 -7.08 -7.91
N GLY A 169 -10.64 -5.81 -8.34
CA GLY A 169 -11.93 -5.13 -8.40
C GLY A 169 -12.57 -4.82 -7.04
N THR A 170 -11.80 -4.92 -5.94
CA THR A 170 -12.32 -4.70 -4.58
C THR A 170 -12.55 -3.21 -4.30
N ARG A 171 -13.65 -2.90 -3.61
CA ARG A 171 -13.93 -1.56 -3.07
C ARG A 171 -13.80 -1.53 -1.56
N LEU A 172 -12.68 -1.00 -1.05
CA LEU A 172 -12.43 -0.85 0.38
C LEU A 172 -13.03 0.47 0.89
N ARG A 173 -14.03 0.36 1.78
CA ARG A 173 -14.68 1.50 2.44
C ARG A 173 -14.31 1.64 3.91
N MET A 174 -13.78 0.57 4.51
CA MET A 174 -13.32 0.44 5.89
C MET A 174 -11.92 -0.16 5.91
N ASP A 175 -11.35 -0.33 7.09
CA ASP A 175 -10.02 -0.88 7.26
C ASP A 175 -9.95 -2.37 6.83
N ALA A 176 -8.87 -2.73 6.14
CA ALA A 176 -8.49 -4.11 5.82
C ALA A 176 -7.51 -4.61 6.88
N LEU A 177 -7.92 -5.61 7.66
CA LEU A 177 -7.14 -6.12 8.80
C LEU A 177 -5.81 -6.75 8.39
N PRO A 178 -4.71 -6.52 9.13
CA PRO A 178 -3.42 -7.14 8.88
C PRO A 178 -3.51 -8.66 8.74
N PHE A 179 -2.72 -9.22 7.80
CA PHE A 179 -2.59 -10.67 7.56
C PHE A 179 -3.78 -11.35 6.87
N PHE A 180 -4.85 -10.63 6.58
CA PHE A 180 -6.04 -11.20 5.98
C PHE A 180 -6.08 -11.03 4.46
N MET A 181 -6.92 -11.86 3.83
CA MET A 181 -7.40 -11.67 2.47
C MET A 181 -8.75 -10.96 2.50
N ILE A 182 -8.92 -9.98 1.61
CA ILE A 182 -10.16 -9.23 1.45
C ILE A 182 -10.51 -9.14 -0.03
N ASN A 183 -11.79 -9.25 -0.38
CA ASN A 183 -12.21 -9.22 -1.78
C ASN A 183 -13.66 -8.77 -1.93
N GLY A 184 -13.99 -8.24 -3.10
CA GLY A 184 -15.36 -8.02 -3.59
C GLY A 184 -15.88 -6.59 -3.46
N ASP A 185 -17.10 -6.39 -3.94
CA ASP A 185 -17.95 -5.21 -3.76
C ASP A 185 -19.39 -5.68 -3.47
N PRO A 186 -19.85 -5.59 -2.23
CA PRO A 186 -19.17 -5.10 -1.03
C PRO A 186 -17.99 -5.99 -0.62
N ALA A 187 -16.93 -5.34 -0.13
CA ALA A 187 -15.74 -6.04 0.33
C ALA A 187 -16.00 -6.86 1.61
N GLY A 188 -15.37 -8.02 1.72
CA GLY A 188 -15.46 -8.87 2.90
C GLY A 188 -14.18 -9.68 3.13
N LEU A 189 -13.97 -10.12 4.36
CA LEU A 189 -12.85 -10.98 4.73
C LEU A 189 -13.06 -12.41 4.22
N PHE A 190 -11.99 -12.99 3.67
CA PHE A 190 -11.92 -14.36 3.14
C PHE A 190 -11.01 -15.27 3.97
N GLY A 191 -10.56 -14.81 5.14
CA GLY A 191 -9.63 -15.50 5.99
C GLY A 191 -8.21 -14.97 5.88
N LEU A 192 -7.24 -15.71 6.41
CA LEU A 192 -5.84 -15.30 6.44
C LEU A 192 -5.17 -15.44 5.06
N ASN A 193 -4.25 -14.54 4.77
CA ASN A 193 -3.36 -14.61 3.60
C ASN A 193 -2.26 -15.67 3.80
N LEU A 194 -2.65 -16.94 3.94
CA LEU A 194 -1.73 -18.04 4.29
C LEU A 194 -0.58 -18.19 3.29
N VAL A 195 -0.83 -17.96 2.01
CA VAL A 195 0.20 -18.04 0.96
C VAL A 195 1.23 -16.93 1.15
N GLY A 196 0.78 -15.70 1.32
CA GLY A 196 1.67 -14.55 1.55
C GLY A 196 2.48 -14.70 2.84
N LEU A 197 1.85 -15.14 3.93
CA LEU A 197 2.53 -15.36 5.21
C LEU A 197 3.61 -16.43 5.12
N ARG A 198 3.33 -17.57 4.48
CA ARG A 198 4.33 -18.64 4.27
C ARG A 198 5.51 -18.16 3.40
N ARG A 199 5.25 -17.45 2.30
CA ARG A 199 6.29 -16.88 1.43
C ARG A 199 7.20 -15.90 2.16
N ARG A 200 6.69 -15.24 3.19
CA ARG A 200 7.44 -14.32 4.07
C ARG A 200 8.13 -15.01 5.25
N GLY A 201 8.11 -16.34 5.31
CA GLY A 201 8.80 -17.11 6.35
C GLY A 201 8.12 -17.10 7.72
N PHE A 202 6.81 -16.83 7.79
CA PHE A 202 6.07 -16.99 9.04
C PHE A 202 6.13 -18.44 9.50
N ARG A 203 6.57 -18.66 10.74
CA ARG A 203 6.66 -20.00 11.34
C ARG A 203 5.28 -20.57 11.58
N ARG A 204 5.21 -21.90 11.69
CA ARG A 204 3.96 -22.63 11.88
C ARG A 204 3.19 -22.16 13.12
N GLU A 205 3.90 -21.87 14.20
CA GLU A 205 3.34 -21.38 15.47
C GLU A 205 2.66 -20.01 15.29
N GLN A 206 3.31 -19.08 14.59
CA GLN A 206 2.75 -17.75 14.30
C GLN A 206 1.49 -17.83 13.43
N ILE A 207 1.51 -18.68 12.42
CA ILE A 207 0.33 -18.92 11.57
C ILE A 207 -0.80 -19.57 12.41
N SER A 208 -0.48 -20.47 13.35
CA SER A 208 -1.44 -21.08 14.24
C SER A 208 -2.07 -20.07 15.19
N ALA A 209 -1.27 -19.17 15.77
CA ALA A 209 -1.76 -18.06 16.61
C ALA A 209 -2.71 -17.14 15.84
N LEU A 210 -2.37 -16.76 14.60
CA LEU A 210 -3.25 -15.95 13.74
C LEU A 210 -4.54 -16.69 13.35
N LYS A 211 -4.50 -18.02 13.13
CA LYS A 211 -5.71 -18.83 12.89
C LYS A 211 -6.63 -18.81 14.09
N GLU A 212 -6.06 -18.97 15.28
CA GLU A 212 -6.84 -18.93 16.53
C GLU A 212 -7.39 -17.50 16.76
N ALA A 213 -6.60 -16.46 16.47
CA ALA A 213 -7.08 -15.08 16.53
C ALA A 213 -8.28 -14.83 15.59
N ASN A 214 -8.20 -15.32 14.36
CA ASN A 214 -9.31 -15.24 13.41
C ASN A 214 -10.57 -15.97 13.94
N ARG A 215 -10.40 -17.15 14.56
CA ARG A 215 -11.50 -17.91 15.17
C ARG A 215 -12.13 -17.13 16.33
N ILE A 216 -11.33 -16.55 17.20
CA ILE A 216 -11.79 -15.76 18.34
C ILE A 216 -12.56 -14.52 17.87
N LEU A 217 -12.01 -13.75 16.93
CA LEU A 217 -12.61 -12.49 16.47
C LEU A 217 -13.95 -12.69 15.74
N PHE A 218 -14.08 -13.74 14.91
CA PHE A 218 -15.19 -13.81 13.98
C PHE A 218 -16.12 -15.00 14.18
N TYR A 219 -15.72 -16.00 14.96
CA TYR A 219 -16.46 -17.27 15.04
C TYR A 219 -16.73 -17.75 16.47
N SER A 220 -16.23 -17.06 17.50
CA SER A 220 -16.46 -17.43 18.92
C SER A 220 -17.81 -16.95 19.46
N GLY A 221 -18.41 -15.92 18.85
CA GLY A 221 -19.61 -15.28 19.39
C GLY A 221 -19.34 -14.30 20.54
N LEU A 222 -18.07 -14.09 20.92
CA LEU A 222 -17.69 -13.14 21.96
C LEU A 222 -17.93 -11.69 21.53
N LEU A 223 -18.20 -10.82 22.50
CA LEU A 223 -18.10 -9.38 22.30
C LEU A 223 -16.64 -8.99 22.06
N LEU A 224 -16.41 -7.86 21.40
CA LEU A 224 -15.07 -7.47 20.94
C LEU A 224 -14.07 -7.31 22.11
N ASP A 225 -14.50 -6.75 23.24
CA ASP A 225 -13.65 -6.60 24.42
C ASP A 225 -13.24 -7.93 25.04
N ASP A 226 -14.19 -8.88 25.13
CA ASP A 226 -13.90 -10.23 25.61
C ASP A 226 -12.98 -10.99 24.63
N ALA A 227 -13.19 -10.78 23.32
CA ALA A 227 -12.30 -11.31 22.30
C ALA A 227 -10.87 -10.76 22.46
N PHE A 228 -10.69 -9.46 22.69
CA PHE A 228 -9.37 -8.85 22.94
C PHE A 228 -8.69 -9.41 24.20
N ASN A 229 -9.43 -9.59 25.30
CA ASN A 229 -8.89 -10.18 26.51
C ASN A 229 -8.38 -11.62 26.24
N LYS A 230 -9.13 -12.39 25.46
CA LYS A 230 -8.71 -13.74 25.05
C LYS A 230 -7.54 -13.74 24.09
N LEU A 231 -7.48 -12.80 23.14
CA LEU A 231 -6.36 -12.69 22.19
C LEU A 231 -5.03 -12.39 22.88
N LYS A 232 -5.01 -11.59 23.93
CA LYS A 232 -3.81 -11.32 24.74
C LYS A 232 -3.19 -12.58 25.36
N THR A 233 -3.98 -13.63 25.57
CA THR A 233 -3.45 -14.90 26.13
C THR A 233 -2.68 -15.74 25.10
N LEU A 234 -2.71 -15.39 23.82
CA LEU A 234 -1.98 -16.11 22.76
C LEU A 234 -0.48 -15.76 22.70
N ASP A 235 -0.05 -14.72 23.40
CA ASP A 235 1.35 -14.29 23.54
C ASP A 235 2.13 -14.29 22.20
N ASP A 236 1.54 -13.71 21.15
CA ASP A 236 2.15 -13.59 19.81
C ASP A 236 2.10 -12.15 19.31
N LYS A 237 3.24 -11.60 18.96
CA LYS A 237 3.41 -10.21 18.51
C LYS A 237 2.56 -9.84 17.28
N ASN A 238 2.23 -10.79 16.41
CA ASN A 238 1.38 -10.51 15.25
C ASN A 238 -0.08 -10.41 15.67
N VAL A 239 -0.48 -11.18 16.69
CA VAL A 239 -1.80 -11.08 17.30
C VAL A 239 -1.92 -9.72 18.03
N ASP A 240 -0.90 -9.30 18.77
CA ASP A 240 -0.87 -7.99 19.42
C ASP A 240 -0.96 -6.85 18.40
N HIS A 241 -0.23 -6.97 17.29
CA HIS A 241 -0.31 -6.01 16.20
C HIS A 241 -1.73 -5.96 15.60
N LEU A 242 -2.38 -7.11 15.37
CA LEU A 242 -3.76 -7.18 14.89
C LEU A 242 -4.73 -6.48 15.86
N VAL A 243 -4.61 -6.74 17.16
CA VAL A 243 -5.44 -6.11 18.20
C VAL A 243 -5.25 -4.59 18.21
N THR A 244 -4.00 -4.12 18.22
CA THR A 244 -3.67 -2.69 18.19
C THR A 244 -4.23 -2.00 16.95
N PHE A 245 -4.13 -2.65 15.78
CA PHE A 245 -4.69 -2.15 14.54
C PHE A 245 -6.22 -2.02 14.62
N ILE A 246 -6.92 -2.99 15.19
CA ILE A 246 -8.37 -2.94 15.36
C ILE A 246 -8.77 -1.84 16.35
N GLN A 247 -8.12 -1.75 17.50
CA GLN A 247 -8.43 -0.77 18.55
C GLN A 247 -8.23 0.68 18.10
N SER A 248 -7.25 0.93 17.22
CA SER A 248 -6.98 2.25 16.65
C SER A 248 -7.86 2.59 15.43
N SER A 249 -8.78 1.70 15.02
CA SER A 249 -9.62 1.93 13.85
C SER A 249 -10.66 3.02 14.10
N LYS A 250 -10.68 4.02 13.22
CA LYS A 250 -11.68 5.12 13.24
C LYS A 250 -12.83 4.86 12.27
N ARG A 251 -12.60 4.04 11.25
CA ARG A 251 -13.61 3.75 10.19
C ARG A 251 -14.32 2.42 10.39
N GLY A 252 -13.93 1.62 11.41
CA GLY A 252 -14.29 0.22 11.49
C GLY A 252 -13.51 -0.62 10.48
N PHE A 253 -13.75 -1.90 10.48
CA PHE A 253 -13.04 -2.86 9.62
C PHE A 253 -14.00 -3.83 8.94
N HIS A 254 -13.57 -4.41 7.84
CA HIS A 254 -14.36 -5.38 7.10
C HIS A 254 -14.48 -6.70 7.86
N HIS A 255 -15.68 -7.30 7.79
CA HIS A 255 -16.02 -8.58 8.41
C HIS A 255 -16.19 -9.68 7.36
N PRO A 256 -16.22 -10.97 7.77
CA PRO A 256 -16.63 -12.06 6.90
C PRO A 256 -18.08 -11.85 6.40
N LEU A 257 -18.31 -12.01 5.10
CA LEU A 257 -19.64 -11.87 4.52
C LEU A 257 -20.60 -12.95 5.06
N LYS A 258 -21.86 -12.56 5.33
CA LYS A 258 -22.92 -13.50 5.76
C LYS A 258 -23.09 -14.60 4.71
N GLY A 259 -23.21 -15.86 5.17
CA GLY A 259 -23.35 -17.04 4.30
C GLY A 259 -22.04 -17.78 3.96
N ARG A 260 -20.87 -17.14 4.10
CA ARG A 260 -19.55 -17.79 3.91
C ARG A 260 -18.97 -18.43 5.17
N LYS A 261 -19.53 -18.14 6.35
CA LYS A 261 -19.10 -18.72 7.63
C LYS A 261 -19.01 -20.26 7.58
N ARG A 262 -19.98 -20.94 6.98
CA ARG A 262 -20.03 -22.43 6.94
C ARG A 262 -18.94 -23.05 6.05
N LYS A 263 -18.65 -22.47 4.88
CA LYS A 263 -17.63 -23.01 3.95
C LYS A 263 -16.20 -22.87 4.47
N TYR A 264 -15.89 -21.77 5.17
CA TYR A 264 -14.56 -21.53 5.70
C TYR A 264 -14.22 -22.47 6.88
N ILE A 265 -15.17 -22.70 7.78
CA ILE A 265 -15.00 -23.63 8.91
C ILE A 265 -14.80 -25.05 8.39
N ALA A 266 -15.64 -25.50 7.46
CA ALA A 266 -15.56 -26.84 6.86
C ALA A 266 -14.23 -27.08 6.11
N ALA A 267 -13.72 -26.09 5.39
CA ALA A 267 -12.43 -26.21 4.70
C ALA A 267 -11.23 -26.26 5.66
N GLN A 268 -11.33 -25.64 6.83
CA GLN A 268 -10.29 -25.72 7.87
C GLN A 268 -10.33 -27.04 8.66
N GLU A 269 -11.51 -27.59 8.89
CA GLU A 269 -11.72 -28.86 9.60
C GLU A 269 -11.31 -30.06 8.74
N ASN A 270 -11.54 -29.99 7.42
CA ASN A 270 -11.24 -31.11 6.51
C ASN A 270 -9.79 -31.15 6.01
N GLY A 271 -8.91 -30.23 6.43
CA GLY A 271 -7.49 -30.27 6.07
C GLY A 271 -7.21 -30.18 4.56
N GLU A 272 -8.17 -29.79 3.75
CA GLU A 272 -8.03 -29.69 2.30
C GLU A 272 -7.09 -28.54 1.93
N ASN A 273 -5.82 -28.93 1.79
CA ASN A 273 -4.86 -28.21 0.97
C ASN A 273 -5.37 -28.28 -0.48
N SER A 274 -6.05 -27.28 -0.95
CA SER A 274 -6.16 -27.06 -2.39
C SER A 274 -4.78 -26.64 -2.92
N ASN A 275 -3.97 -27.64 -3.19
CA ASN A 275 -2.91 -27.59 -4.18
C ASN A 275 -3.59 -27.52 -5.55
N GLU A 276 -3.80 -26.36 -6.05
CA GLU A 276 -3.97 -26.04 -7.47
C GLU A 276 -3.05 -24.86 -7.70
N GLY A 277 -1.93 -24.97 -8.27
CA GLY A 277 -1.48 -25.65 -9.48
C GLY A 277 -1.55 -24.65 -10.63
N ARG A 278 -0.45 -24.07 -10.91
CA ARG A 278 0.11 -23.39 -12.08
C ARG A 278 0.18 -21.88 -12.02
#